data_9646536273f6a43d67b123189e7c0c65
#
_entry.id   9646536273f6a43d67b123189e7c0c65
#
_cell.length_a   1.000
_cell.length_b   1.000
_cell.length_c   1.000
_cell.angle_alpha   90.00
_cell.angle_beta   90.00
_cell.angle_gamma   90.00
#
_symmetry.space_group_name_H-M   'P 1'
#
loop_
_entity.id
_entity.type
_entity.pdbx_description
1 polymer ?
#
loop_
_entity_poly.entity_id
_entity_poly.type
_entity_poly.pdbx_seq_one_letter_code
_entity_poly.pdbx_strand_id
1 'polypeptide(L)'
;MARCEILLSGFGGQGLVLGGIILAEAVAVYDDRQATHKQSYGPEARGGASKSEVIVDDVEISFPEIRNPDVFLAMTQEAVNKYGKNVKENGIAIIDPGLVFDEKALAGVKRVYRIPLTEIARELGNEIVANIVALGVLTVATGVVTREAIEKSVLDHVPAKTIELNKAALDAGFKAGAEAIAAAQ
;
A
#
# COMPACT_ATOMS: atom_id res chain seq x y z
N MET A 1 12.65 14.05 -3.54
CA MET A 1 12.78 12.56 -3.51
C MET A 1 12.69 12.08 -4.95
N ALA A 2 13.51 11.12 -5.37
CA ALA A 2 13.44 10.60 -6.74
C ALA A 2 12.10 9.88 -6.99
N ARG A 3 11.76 9.67 -8.25
CA ARG A 3 10.60 8.90 -8.72
C ARG A 3 10.46 7.58 -7.94
N CYS A 4 9.26 7.32 -7.41
CA CYS A 4 8.92 6.11 -6.69
C CYS A 4 7.69 5.47 -7.32
N GLU A 5 7.80 4.21 -7.68
CA GLU A 5 6.78 3.40 -8.34
C GLU A 5 6.19 2.40 -7.36
N ILE A 6 4.90 2.54 -7.05
CA ILE A 6 4.21 1.81 -5.99
C ILE A 6 3.10 0.96 -6.61
N LEU A 7 3.12 -0.34 -6.33
CA LEU A 7 2.10 -1.28 -6.76
C LEU A 7 1.37 -1.85 -5.53
N LEU A 8 0.06 -1.65 -5.49
CA LEU A 8 -0.82 -2.26 -4.50
C LEU A 8 -1.67 -3.33 -5.21
N SER A 9 -1.70 -4.57 -4.71
CA SER A 9 -2.47 -5.63 -5.35
C SER A 9 -3.07 -6.62 -4.35
N GLY A 10 -4.29 -7.05 -4.64
CA GLY A 10 -5.07 -7.97 -3.83
C GLY A 10 -6.40 -8.32 -4.48
N PHE A 11 -7.40 -8.71 -3.69
CA PHE A 11 -8.75 -8.95 -4.17
C PHE A 11 -9.58 -7.66 -4.28
N GLY A 12 -10.53 -7.67 -5.21
CA GLY A 12 -11.60 -6.70 -5.23
C GLY A 12 -12.39 -6.74 -3.91
N GLY A 13 -12.56 -5.57 -3.27
CA GLY A 13 -13.19 -5.45 -1.96
C GLY A 13 -12.22 -5.22 -0.79
N GLN A 14 -10.92 -5.45 -0.96
CA GLN A 14 -9.91 -5.12 0.07
C GLN A 14 -9.57 -3.62 0.14
N GLY A 15 -10.18 -2.79 -0.69
CA GLY A 15 -9.99 -1.33 -0.65
C GLY A 15 -8.65 -0.82 -1.19
N LEU A 16 -7.90 -1.64 -1.95
CA LEU A 16 -6.57 -1.25 -2.44
C LEU A 16 -6.62 -0.19 -3.54
N VAL A 17 -7.69 -0.16 -4.32
CA VAL A 17 -7.90 0.93 -5.30
C VAL A 17 -8.12 2.25 -4.57
N LEU A 18 -8.98 2.26 -3.54
CA LEU A 18 -9.17 3.42 -2.68
C LEU A 18 -7.85 3.81 -1.98
N GLY A 19 -7.09 2.84 -1.50
CA GLY A 19 -5.77 3.09 -0.92
C GLY A 19 -4.81 3.81 -1.86
N GLY A 20 -4.80 3.44 -3.14
CA GLY A 20 -4.00 4.13 -4.15
C GLY A 20 -4.49 5.55 -4.46
N ILE A 21 -5.80 5.77 -4.49
CA ILE A 21 -6.39 7.11 -4.64
C ILE A 21 -5.97 8.00 -3.47
N ILE A 22 -6.15 7.52 -2.23
CA ILE A 22 -5.78 8.24 -1.01
C ILE A 22 -4.30 8.59 -1.01
N LEU A 23 -3.43 7.63 -1.36
CA LEU A 23 -1.99 7.86 -1.42
C LEU A 23 -1.60 8.91 -2.46
N ALA A 24 -2.15 8.82 -3.67
CA ALA A 24 -1.86 9.77 -4.74
C ALA A 24 -2.34 11.18 -4.38
N GLU A 25 -3.52 11.31 -3.78
CA GLU A 25 -4.05 12.60 -3.32
C GLU A 25 -3.24 13.16 -2.15
N ALA A 26 -2.84 12.33 -1.18
CA ALA A 26 -1.99 12.76 -0.09
C ALA A 26 -0.69 13.40 -0.59
N VAL A 27 -0.06 12.78 -1.58
CA VAL A 27 1.17 13.29 -2.19
C VAL A 27 0.91 14.56 -3.01
N ALA A 28 -0.15 14.57 -3.84
CA ALA A 28 -0.37 15.65 -4.78
C ALA A 28 -0.98 16.91 -4.15
N VAL A 29 -1.91 16.72 -3.20
CA VAL A 29 -2.67 17.84 -2.61
C VAL A 29 -2.05 18.32 -1.30
N TYR A 30 -1.53 17.42 -0.48
CA TYR A 30 -1.08 17.76 0.87
C TYR A 30 0.44 17.87 1.00
N ASP A 31 1.21 17.15 0.16
CA ASP A 31 2.68 17.25 0.11
C ASP A 31 3.18 18.09 -1.08
N ASP A 32 2.27 18.64 -1.93
CA ASP A 32 2.57 19.51 -3.08
C ASP A 32 3.62 18.90 -4.04
N ARG A 33 3.48 17.62 -4.35
CA ARG A 33 4.35 16.86 -5.24
C ARG A 33 3.56 16.26 -6.41
N GLN A 34 4.26 15.70 -7.39
CA GLN A 34 3.60 15.05 -8.52
C GLN A 34 3.20 13.62 -8.17
N ALA A 35 1.96 13.25 -8.48
CA ALA A 35 1.48 11.88 -8.35
C ALA A 35 0.55 11.49 -9.49
N THR A 36 0.61 10.24 -9.91
CA THR A 36 -0.38 9.65 -10.82
C THR A 36 -0.95 8.39 -10.19
N HIS A 37 -2.22 8.12 -10.48
CA HIS A 37 -2.89 6.90 -10.07
C HIS A 37 -3.53 6.21 -11.27
N LYS A 38 -3.32 4.91 -11.38
CA LYS A 38 -3.95 4.04 -12.38
C LYS A 38 -4.46 2.79 -11.69
N GLN A 39 -5.71 2.42 -12.00
CA GLN A 39 -6.34 1.21 -11.47
C GLN A 39 -6.65 0.22 -12.57
N SER A 40 -6.60 -1.07 -12.25
CA SER A 40 -7.14 -2.12 -13.11
C SER A 40 -7.75 -3.23 -12.26
N TYR A 41 -8.79 -3.84 -12.83
CA TYR A 41 -9.48 -4.99 -12.26
C TYR A 41 -9.25 -6.20 -13.14
N GLY A 42 -9.25 -7.39 -12.55
CA GLY A 42 -9.28 -8.64 -13.30
C GLY A 42 -10.58 -8.81 -14.11
N PRO A 43 -10.63 -9.80 -15.00
CA PRO A 43 -11.80 -10.05 -15.84
C PRO A 43 -13.04 -10.54 -15.07
N GLU A 44 -12.88 -10.91 -13.79
CA GLU A 44 -13.98 -11.38 -12.96
C GLU A 44 -14.88 -10.22 -12.52
N ALA A 45 -16.19 -10.41 -12.62
CA ALA A 45 -17.17 -9.36 -12.28
C ALA A 45 -17.21 -9.00 -10.78
N ARG A 46 -16.77 -9.89 -9.88
CA ARG A 46 -16.67 -9.68 -8.42
C ARG A 46 -15.57 -10.54 -7.83
N GLY A 47 -14.87 -10.02 -6.83
CA GLY A 47 -13.87 -10.77 -6.06
C GLY A 47 -12.58 -11.09 -6.81
N GLY A 48 -12.42 -10.63 -8.06
CA GLY A 48 -11.22 -10.83 -8.85
C GLY A 48 -10.05 -9.97 -8.40
N ALA A 49 -8.88 -10.19 -9.02
CA ALA A 49 -7.67 -9.44 -8.73
C ALA A 49 -7.87 -7.94 -8.96
N SER A 50 -7.46 -7.13 -8.01
CA SER A 50 -7.41 -5.67 -8.13
C SER A 50 -5.97 -5.20 -8.09
N LYS A 51 -5.66 -4.20 -8.89
CA LYS A 51 -4.34 -3.57 -8.97
C LYS A 51 -4.49 -2.06 -8.95
N SER A 52 -3.68 -1.42 -8.13
CA SER A 52 -3.57 0.03 -8.03
C SER A 52 -2.10 0.41 -8.18
N GLU A 53 -1.80 1.28 -9.12
CA GLU A 53 -0.47 1.76 -9.47
C GLU A 53 -0.38 3.24 -9.12
N VAL A 54 0.56 3.60 -8.26
CA VAL A 54 0.82 5.00 -7.89
C VAL A 54 2.27 5.33 -8.23
N ILE A 55 2.48 6.41 -8.96
CA ILE A 55 3.82 6.95 -9.24
C ILE A 55 3.89 8.30 -8.56
N VAL A 56 4.96 8.50 -7.80
CA VAL A 56 5.27 9.76 -7.11
C VAL A 56 6.59 10.29 -7.65
N ASP A 57 6.65 11.59 -7.91
CA ASP A 57 7.88 12.26 -8.36
C ASP A 57 7.91 13.72 -7.86
N ASP A 58 9.08 14.36 -7.91
CA ASP A 58 9.23 15.79 -7.66
C ASP A 58 9.14 16.60 -8.96
N VAL A 59 9.12 15.91 -10.12
CA VAL A 59 8.98 16.51 -11.46
C VAL A 59 7.79 15.91 -12.20
N GLU A 60 7.37 16.57 -13.28
CA GLU A 60 6.25 16.10 -14.09
C GLU A 60 6.40 14.65 -14.57
N ILE A 61 5.36 13.85 -14.34
CA ILE A 61 5.33 12.43 -14.69
C ILE A 61 4.86 12.26 -16.14
N SER A 62 5.81 12.27 -17.07
CA SER A 62 5.51 12.13 -18.50
C SER A 62 5.15 10.70 -18.93
N PHE A 63 5.51 9.68 -18.14
CA PHE A 63 5.27 8.27 -18.47
C PHE A 63 4.71 7.50 -17.27
N PRO A 64 3.37 7.39 -17.17
CA PRO A 64 2.70 6.76 -16.02
C PRO A 64 2.55 5.25 -16.18
N GLU A 65 3.66 4.51 -16.35
CA GLU A 65 3.67 3.05 -16.42
C GLU A 65 4.66 2.47 -15.40
N ILE A 66 4.21 1.46 -14.66
CA ILE A 66 5.04 0.71 -13.71
C ILE A 66 5.34 -0.67 -14.29
N ARG A 67 6.61 -0.96 -14.51
CA ARG A 67 7.09 -2.28 -14.92
C ARG A 67 7.78 -3.02 -13.78
N ASN A 68 8.62 -2.29 -13.04
CA ASN A 68 9.39 -2.83 -11.92
C ASN A 68 9.17 -1.92 -10.71
N PRO A 69 8.20 -2.20 -9.85
CA PRO A 69 7.88 -1.34 -8.72
C PRO A 69 9.02 -1.23 -7.71
N ASP A 70 9.20 -0.03 -7.15
CA ASP A 70 10.06 0.22 -5.99
C ASP A 70 9.41 -0.30 -4.71
N VAL A 71 8.07 -0.23 -4.64
CA VAL A 71 7.28 -0.65 -3.49
C VAL A 71 6.14 -1.54 -3.96
N PHE A 72 6.01 -2.68 -3.34
CA PHE A 72 4.95 -3.64 -3.61
C PHE A 72 4.20 -3.99 -2.33
N LEU A 73 2.91 -3.67 -2.27
CA LEU A 73 2.00 -4.15 -1.25
C LEU A 73 1.14 -5.28 -1.82
N ALA A 74 1.24 -6.46 -1.24
CA ALA A 74 0.46 -7.61 -1.66
C ALA A 74 -0.42 -8.14 -0.51
N MET A 75 -1.72 -8.16 -0.74
CA MET A 75 -2.70 -8.69 0.20
C MET A 75 -3.33 -10.00 -0.29
N THR A 76 -2.67 -10.72 -1.19
CA THR A 76 -3.07 -12.08 -1.63
C THR A 76 -1.88 -12.84 -2.18
N GLN A 77 -1.95 -14.17 -2.11
CA GLN A 77 -0.95 -15.04 -2.73
C GLN A 77 -0.88 -14.85 -4.25
N GLU A 78 -2.03 -14.65 -4.90
CA GLU A 78 -2.08 -14.42 -6.35
C GLU A 78 -1.31 -13.16 -6.76
N ALA A 79 -1.44 -12.08 -5.98
CA ALA A 79 -0.69 -10.84 -6.21
C ALA A 79 0.82 -11.09 -6.17
N VAL A 80 1.31 -11.84 -5.16
CA VAL A 80 2.74 -12.19 -5.04
C VAL A 80 3.18 -13.05 -6.23
N ASN A 81 2.43 -14.07 -6.61
CA ASN A 81 2.76 -14.95 -7.72
C ASN A 81 2.86 -14.18 -9.05
N LYS A 82 1.97 -13.21 -9.25
CA LYS A 82 1.87 -12.45 -10.50
C LYS A 82 2.91 -11.35 -10.63
N TYR A 83 3.15 -10.60 -9.55
CA TYR A 83 3.94 -9.37 -9.59
C TYR A 83 5.25 -9.42 -8.80
N GLY A 84 5.42 -10.37 -7.88
CA GLY A 84 6.56 -10.42 -6.98
C GLY A 84 7.91 -10.42 -7.68
N LYS A 85 8.03 -11.13 -8.82
CA LYS A 85 9.27 -11.20 -9.62
C LYS A 85 9.69 -9.87 -10.25
N ASN A 86 8.74 -8.94 -10.38
CA ASN A 86 8.99 -7.65 -11.03
C ASN A 86 9.43 -6.58 -10.03
N VAL A 87 9.36 -6.86 -8.73
CA VAL A 87 9.81 -5.92 -7.69
C VAL A 87 11.32 -5.72 -7.80
N LYS A 88 11.77 -4.48 -7.74
CA LYS A 88 13.22 -4.18 -7.78
C LYS A 88 13.95 -4.86 -6.63
N GLU A 89 15.16 -5.32 -6.85
CA GLU A 89 16.00 -5.99 -5.82
C GLU A 89 16.15 -5.13 -4.56
N ASN A 90 16.42 -3.85 -4.71
CA ASN A 90 16.54 -2.89 -3.60
C ASN A 90 15.18 -2.26 -3.22
N GLY A 91 14.09 -2.76 -3.78
CA GLY A 91 12.72 -2.35 -3.46
C GLY A 91 12.26 -2.83 -2.09
N ILE A 92 11.00 -2.56 -1.81
CA ILE A 92 10.30 -2.97 -0.59
C ILE A 92 9.08 -3.80 -0.98
N ALA A 93 8.94 -4.98 -0.40
CA ALA A 93 7.70 -5.74 -0.43
C ALA A 93 7.06 -5.75 0.96
N ILE A 94 5.77 -5.45 1.02
CA ILE A 94 4.94 -5.52 2.23
C ILE A 94 3.88 -6.58 1.95
N ILE A 95 3.83 -7.60 2.79
CA ILE A 95 2.90 -8.72 2.63
C ILE A 95 2.15 -9.00 3.92
N ASP A 96 0.91 -9.44 3.79
CA ASP A 96 0.12 -9.98 4.90
C ASP A 96 0.39 -11.50 5.03
N PRO A 97 1.08 -11.98 6.09
CA PRO A 97 1.43 -13.38 6.24
C PRO A 97 0.21 -14.28 6.48
N GLY A 98 -0.95 -13.72 6.86
CA GLY A 98 -2.21 -14.44 6.93
C GLY A 98 -2.83 -14.77 5.58
N LEU A 99 -2.36 -14.11 4.51
CA LEU A 99 -2.90 -14.21 3.14
C LEU A 99 -1.86 -14.63 2.10
N VAL A 100 -0.57 -14.57 2.44
CA VAL A 100 0.57 -14.95 1.59
C VAL A 100 1.33 -16.07 2.24
N PHE A 101 1.41 -17.23 1.59
CA PHE A 101 2.00 -18.46 2.14
C PHE A 101 3.28 -18.89 1.42
N ASP A 102 3.49 -18.43 0.18
CA ASP A 102 4.68 -18.70 -0.63
C ASP A 102 5.28 -17.39 -1.15
N GLU A 103 6.51 -17.13 -0.72
CA GLU A 103 7.25 -15.91 -1.05
C GLU A 103 8.32 -16.13 -2.13
N LYS A 104 8.36 -17.29 -2.80
CA LYS A 104 9.41 -17.59 -3.80
C LYS A 104 9.53 -16.52 -4.89
N ALA A 105 8.42 -15.89 -5.26
CA ALA A 105 8.43 -14.81 -6.25
C ALA A 105 9.12 -13.53 -5.73
N LEU A 106 9.33 -13.39 -4.41
CA LEU A 106 10.02 -12.28 -3.76
C LEU A 106 11.48 -12.59 -3.41
N ALA A 107 12.01 -13.75 -3.78
CA ALA A 107 13.36 -14.19 -3.39
C ALA A 107 14.49 -13.21 -3.79
N GLY A 108 14.28 -12.39 -4.81
CA GLY A 108 15.20 -11.34 -5.23
C GLY A 108 15.05 -9.99 -4.49
N VAL A 109 14.05 -9.83 -3.63
CA VAL A 109 13.76 -8.57 -2.95
C VAL A 109 14.46 -8.54 -1.59
N LYS A 110 15.32 -7.56 -1.36
CA LYS A 110 16.12 -7.47 -0.12
C LYS A 110 15.31 -7.09 1.12
N ARG A 111 14.22 -6.35 0.97
CA ARG A 111 13.39 -5.85 2.07
C ARG A 111 11.98 -6.37 1.93
N VAL A 112 11.66 -7.43 2.66
CA VAL A 112 10.31 -8.01 2.72
C VAL A 112 9.78 -7.88 4.14
N TYR A 113 8.78 -7.03 4.33
CA TYR A 113 8.09 -6.82 5.61
C TYR A 113 6.82 -7.66 5.67
N ARG A 114 6.77 -8.55 6.66
CA ARG A 114 5.64 -9.44 6.94
C ARG A 114 4.83 -8.85 8.06
N ILE A 115 3.69 -8.25 7.74
CA ILE A 115 2.87 -7.51 8.70
C ILE A 115 1.43 -8.04 8.61
N PRO A 116 0.83 -8.51 9.70
CA PRO A 116 -0.52 -9.09 9.71
C PRO A 116 -1.59 -8.01 9.62
N LEU A 117 -1.66 -7.34 8.46
CA LEU A 117 -2.51 -6.17 8.21
C LEU A 117 -3.98 -6.44 8.50
N THR A 118 -4.47 -7.59 8.04
CA THR A 118 -5.87 -8.02 8.22
C THR A 118 -6.18 -8.32 9.69
N GLU A 119 -5.24 -8.94 10.41
CA GLU A 119 -5.42 -9.25 11.83
C GLU A 119 -5.43 -7.97 12.67
N ILE A 120 -4.51 -7.04 12.42
CA ILE A 120 -4.49 -5.72 13.06
C ILE A 120 -5.84 -4.99 12.85
N ALA A 121 -6.36 -4.99 11.62
CA ALA A 121 -7.65 -4.38 11.33
C ALA A 121 -8.81 -5.08 12.06
N ARG A 122 -8.76 -6.40 12.16
CA ARG A 122 -9.76 -7.20 12.87
C ARG A 122 -9.77 -6.91 14.37
N GLU A 123 -8.59 -6.74 14.98
CA GLU A 123 -8.45 -6.35 16.39
C GLU A 123 -9.03 -4.95 16.68
N LEU A 124 -9.01 -4.06 15.70
CA LEU A 124 -9.67 -2.75 15.77
C LEU A 124 -11.20 -2.82 15.57
N GLY A 125 -11.73 -4.02 15.30
CA GLY A 125 -13.16 -4.29 15.19
C GLY A 125 -13.72 -4.35 13.78
N ASN A 126 -12.92 -4.08 12.73
CA ASN A 126 -13.40 -4.17 11.35
C ASN A 126 -12.26 -4.43 10.35
N GLU A 127 -12.27 -5.60 9.77
CA GLU A 127 -11.28 -6.04 8.76
C GLU A 127 -11.21 -5.13 7.50
N ILE A 128 -12.30 -4.40 7.22
CA ILE A 128 -12.38 -3.52 6.03
C ILE A 128 -11.32 -2.41 6.05
N VAL A 129 -10.82 -2.02 7.24
CA VAL A 129 -9.78 -0.97 7.35
C VAL A 129 -8.35 -1.49 7.19
N ALA A 130 -8.16 -2.74 6.78
CA ALA A 130 -6.82 -3.31 6.53
C ALA A 130 -6.04 -2.52 5.46
N ASN A 131 -6.72 -1.93 4.48
CA ASN A 131 -6.12 -1.02 3.52
C ASN A 131 -5.54 0.25 4.17
N ILE A 132 -6.18 0.78 5.21
CA ILE A 132 -5.71 1.96 5.93
C ILE A 132 -4.52 1.60 6.83
N VAL A 133 -4.57 0.45 7.50
CA VAL A 133 -3.39 -0.10 8.20
C VAL A 133 -2.20 -0.20 7.23
N ALA A 134 -2.43 -0.76 6.03
CA ALA A 134 -1.41 -0.90 5.00
C ALA A 134 -0.83 0.45 4.53
N LEU A 135 -1.65 1.49 4.40
CA LEU A 135 -1.19 2.85 4.09
C LEU A 135 -0.29 3.41 5.19
N GLY A 136 -0.62 3.17 6.46
CA GLY A 136 0.24 3.55 7.58
C GLY A 136 1.61 2.87 7.53
N VAL A 137 1.63 1.56 7.29
CA VAL A 137 2.87 0.79 7.09
C VAL A 137 3.69 1.34 5.93
N LEU A 138 3.06 1.52 4.77
CA LEU A 138 3.71 2.02 3.55
C LEU A 138 4.35 3.40 3.79
N THR A 139 3.63 4.30 4.45
CA THR A 139 4.12 5.64 4.79
C THR A 139 5.44 5.58 5.56
N VAL A 140 5.50 4.76 6.61
CA VAL A 140 6.70 4.63 7.46
C VAL A 140 7.83 3.87 6.75
N ALA A 141 7.49 2.84 5.99
CA ALA A 141 8.48 2.00 5.30
C ALA A 141 9.18 2.73 4.16
N THR A 142 8.53 3.72 3.55
CA THR A 142 9.02 4.38 2.35
C THR A 142 9.39 5.84 2.54
N GLY A 143 8.70 6.55 3.44
CA GLY A 143 8.79 8.00 3.56
C GLY A 143 8.31 8.76 2.31
N VAL A 144 7.55 8.11 1.42
CA VAL A 144 7.10 8.68 0.15
C VAL A 144 6.04 9.77 0.33
N VAL A 145 5.37 9.77 1.45
CA VAL A 145 4.35 10.73 1.87
C VAL A 145 4.51 11.04 3.35
N THR A 146 4.20 12.26 3.77
CA THR A 146 4.21 12.64 5.17
C THR A 146 3.05 12.00 5.95
N ARG A 147 3.22 11.79 7.26
CA ARG A 147 2.14 11.26 8.11
C ARG A 147 0.94 12.22 8.13
N GLU A 148 1.20 13.51 8.15
CA GLU A 148 0.16 14.53 8.15
C GLU A 148 -0.64 14.52 6.85
N ALA A 149 0.02 14.40 5.70
CA ALA A 149 -0.63 14.36 4.40
C ALA A 149 -1.51 13.10 4.23
N ILE A 150 -1.00 11.93 4.59
CA ILE A 150 -1.78 10.68 4.47
C ILE A 150 -2.97 10.68 5.43
N GLU A 151 -2.85 11.21 6.65
CA GLU A 151 -3.96 11.32 7.59
C GLU A 151 -5.07 12.22 7.02
N LYS A 152 -4.73 13.41 6.53
CA LYS A 152 -5.71 14.33 5.91
C LYS A 152 -6.45 13.66 4.76
N SER A 153 -5.72 13.05 3.83
CA SER A 153 -6.33 12.38 2.68
C SER A 153 -7.22 11.19 3.09
N VAL A 154 -6.82 10.40 4.09
CA VAL A 154 -7.68 9.34 4.64
C VAL A 154 -9.00 9.93 5.14
N LEU A 155 -8.94 11.01 5.92
CA LEU A 155 -10.13 11.62 6.52
C LEU A 155 -11.11 12.21 5.48
N ASP A 156 -10.60 12.69 4.35
CA ASP A 156 -11.43 13.20 3.25
C ASP A 156 -12.18 12.08 2.50
N HIS A 157 -11.67 10.84 2.55
CA HIS A 157 -12.23 9.71 1.81
C HIS A 157 -13.10 8.78 2.64
N VAL A 158 -13.10 8.92 3.97
CA VAL A 158 -13.86 8.02 4.85
C VAL A 158 -15.13 8.67 5.36
N PRO A 159 -16.22 7.90 5.54
CA PRO A 159 -17.46 8.43 6.12
C PRO A 159 -17.22 9.00 7.53
N ALA A 160 -17.90 10.09 7.88
CA ALA A 160 -17.76 10.75 9.18
C ALA A 160 -17.92 9.78 10.38
N LYS A 161 -18.81 8.79 10.28
CA LYS A 161 -19.03 7.77 11.31
C LYS A 161 -17.89 6.79 11.53
N THR A 162 -16.91 6.74 10.61
CA THR A 162 -15.78 5.82 10.68
C THR A 162 -14.43 6.52 10.87
N ILE A 163 -14.42 7.83 11.08
CA ILE A 163 -13.21 8.65 11.25
C ILE A 163 -12.30 8.06 12.34
N GLU A 164 -12.84 7.83 13.54
CA GLU A 164 -12.04 7.31 14.67
C GLU A 164 -11.45 5.93 14.39
N LEU A 165 -12.21 5.05 13.75
CA LEU A 165 -11.72 3.74 13.34
C LEU A 165 -10.58 3.84 12.32
N ASN A 166 -10.71 4.72 11.32
CA ASN A 166 -9.69 4.89 10.28
C ASN A 166 -8.43 5.58 10.83
N LYS A 167 -8.56 6.53 11.78
CA LYS A 167 -7.42 7.08 12.51
C LYS A 167 -6.68 6.00 13.28
N ALA A 168 -7.40 5.19 14.05
CA ALA A 168 -6.81 4.09 14.80
C ALA A 168 -6.11 3.07 13.88
N ALA A 169 -6.70 2.78 12.72
CA ALA A 169 -6.10 1.90 11.72
C ALA A 169 -4.79 2.47 11.13
N LEU A 170 -4.79 3.75 10.82
CA LEU A 170 -3.59 4.43 10.30
C LEU A 170 -2.46 4.45 11.34
N ASP A 171 -2.78 4.78 12.60
CA ASP A 171 -1.83 4.78 13.71
C ASP A 171 -1.26 3.39 14.00
N ALA A 172 -2.12 2.36 13.98
CA ALA A 172 -1.69 0.96 14.09
C ALA A 172 -0.73 0.57 12.95
N GLY A 173 -1.00 1.04 11.73
CA GLY A 173 -0.13 0.86 10.59
C GLY A 173 1.23 1.55 10.77
N PHE A 174 1.27 2.79 11.24
CA PHE A 174 2.52 3.49 11.55
C PHE A 174 3.36 2.73 12.58
N LYS A 175 2.72 2.24 13.64
CA LYS A 175 3.38 1.46 14.70
C LYS A 175 3.94 0.15 14.15
N ALA A 176 3.11 -0.65 13.49
CA ALA A 176 3.51 -1.94 12.94
C ALA A 176 4.64 -1.82 11.90
N GLY A 177 4.58 -0.79 11.04
CA GLY A 177 5.64 -0.48 10.08
C GLY A 177 6.96 -0.13 10.76
N ALA A 178 6.93 0.72 11.78
CA ALA A 178 8.13 1.08 12.53
C ALA A 178 8.77 -0.12 13.25
N GLU A 179 7.96 -0.97 13.86
CA GLU A 179 8.41 -2.21 14.52
C GLU A 179 9.05 -3.18 13.52
N ALA A 180 8.43 -3.38 12.36
CA ALA A 180 8.95 -4.26 11.31
C ALA A 180 10.29 -3.77 10.74
N ILE A 181 10.46 -2.47 10.56
CA ILE A 181 11.73 -1.86 10.11
C ILE A 181 12.81 -2.05 11.17
N ALA A 182 12.51 -1.79 12.44
CA ALA A 182 13.46 -1.96 13.53
C ALA A 182 13.91 -3.42 13.69
N ALA A 183 13.02 -4.38 13.48
CA ALA A 183 13.35 -5.81 13.54
C ALA A 183 14.20 -6.32 12.36
N ALA A 184 14.27 -5.56 11.25
CA ALA A 184 15.02 -5.91 10.05
C ALA A 184 16.43 -5.29 9.99
N GLN A 185 16.79 -4.46 10.95
CA GLN A 185 18.14 -3.86 11.12
C GLN A 185 19.04 -4.76 11.97
#